data_41c0617af15d9cba2debf286b5b01895
#
_entry.id   41c0617af15d9cba2debf286b5b01895
#
_cell.length_a   1.000
_cell.length_b   1.000
_cell.length_c   1.000
_cell.angle_alpha   90.00
_cell.angle_beta   90.00
_cell.angle_gamma   90.00
#
_symmetry.space_group_name_H-M   'P 1'
#
loop_
_entity.id
_entity.type
_entity.pdbx_description
1 polymer ?
#
loop_
_entity_poly.entity_id
_entity_poly.type
_entity_poly.pdbx_seq_one_letter_code
_entity_poly.pdbx_strand_id
1 'polypeptide(L)'
;MTKSHIENVKTLTFDIFGTVLDLAGSLIPPLDNLLKECGNTENLKGSDVWAQWRLRQRIEQYQDNLYMLGHSGYLAVKRRALIYSLKNLKVEFTYKQIDKFMEAYQYLSPFPDAIEGLNRLNEKYDLVMLSNGEQSYLEHLAKNQIKFDFHSILSAETVGQFKPHPAVYRFAAKKLDLEPRQIMMVAAHSFDTLGARISGFRGAYVNRYDLPYDESEFYELYMPDYTTKNFPELCDLLGV
;
A
#
# COMPACT_ATOMS: atom_id res chain seq x y z
N MET A 1 21.29 -4.63 16.81
CA MET A 1 21.47 -5.58 15.69
C MET A 1 22.48 -5.00 14.72
N THR A 2 23.49 -5.74 14.35
CA THR A 2 24.67 -5.24 13.62
C THR A 2 24.33 -4.94 12.14
N LYS A 3 24.87 -3.82 11.62
CA LYS A 3 24.75 -3.37 10.20
C LYS A 3 25.05 -4.44 9.14
N SER A 4 25.73 -5.54 9.50
CA SER A 4 26.21 -6.57 8.57
C SER A 4 25.10 -7.39 7.86
N HIS A 5 23.85 -7.32 8.31
CA HIS A 5 22.77 -8.14 7.72
C HIS A 5 22.05 -7.47 6.55
N ILE A 6 22.28 -6.17 6.32
CA ILE A 6 21.63 -5.39 5.24
C ILE A 6 22.50 -5.29 4.00
N GLU A 7 23.81 -5.55 4.13
CA GLU A 7 24.77 -5.53 3.03
C GLU A 7 24.42 -6.50 1.88
N ASN A 8 23.55 -7.48 2.13
CA ASN A 8 23.13 -8.46 1.13
C ASN A 8 21.82 -8.10 0.40
N VAL A 9 21.17 -6.99 0.75
CA VAL A 9 19.94 -6.55 0.05
C VAL A 9 20.30 -6.10 -1.35
N LYS A 10 19.61 -6.65 -2.34
CA LYS A 10 19.78 -6.32 -3.76
C LYS A 10 18.58 -5.55 -4.30
N THR A 11 17.40 -5.89 -3.81
CA THR A 11 16.13 -5.38 -4.32
C THR A 11 15.30 -4.79 -3.19
N LEU A 12 14.72 -3.62 -3.46
CA LEU A 12 13.68 -3.03 -2.62
C LEU A 12 12.32 -3.25 -3.28
N THR A 13 11.41 -3.94 -2.58
CA THR A 13 10.02 -4.06 -3.02
C THR A 13 9.18 -3.00 -2.34
N PHE A 14 8.35 -2.28 -3.09
CA PHE A 14 7.55 -1.16 -2.59
C PHE A 14 6.07 -1.52 -2.53
N ASP A 15 5.44 -1.31 -1.38
CA ASP A 15 4.01 -1.06 -1.34
C ASP A 15 3.71 0.28 -2.03
N ILE A 16 2.57 0.37 -2.69
CA ILE A 16 2.23 1.54 -3.50
C ILE A 16 1.19 2.41 -2.83
N PHE A 17 0.09 1.80 -2.41
CA PHE A 17 -1.10 2.51 -1.94
C PHE A 17 -0.95 3.01 -0.50
N GLY A 18 -0.59 4.28 -0.35
CA GLY A 18 -0.34 4.91 0.94
C GLY A 18 1.15 4.87 1.35
N THR A 19 2.01 4.31 0.51
CA THR A 19 3.48 4.29 0.69
C THR A 19 4.18 5.21 -0.32
N VAL A 20 3.96 4.97 -1.60
CA VAL A 20 4.42 5.83 -2.72
C VAL A 20 3.34 6.83 -3.11
N LEU A 21 2.08 6.39 -3.23
CA LEU A 21 0.93 7.22 -3.58
C LEU A 21 0.20 7.70 -2.32
N ASP A 22 -0.04 9.01 -2.24
CA ASP A 22 -0.82 9.64 -1.16
C ASP A 22 -2.32 9.42 -1.39
N LEU A 23 -2.85 8.37 -0.76
CA LEU A 23 -4.26 8.05 -0.86
C LEU A 23 -5.16 9.09 -0.18
N ALA A 24 -4.77 9.59 0.98
CA ALA A 24 -5.57 10.55 1.74
C ALA A 24 -5.66 11.87 1.00
N GLY A 25 -4.52 12.42 0.58
CA GLY A 25 -4.47 13.67 -0.20
C GLY A 25 -5.22 13.57 -1.53
N SER A 26 -5.15 12.39 -2.19
CA SER A 26 -5.80 12.18 -3.48
C SER A 26 -7.31 11.92 -3.38
N LEU A 27 -7.81 11.28 -2.31
CA LEU A 27 -9.18 10.77 -2.27
C LEU A 27 -10.12 11.52 -1.30
N ILE A 28 -9.60 12.22 -0.29
CA ILE A 28 -10.44 13.00 0.62
C ILE A 28 -11.18 14.13 -0.12
N PRO A 29 -10.54 14.95 -0.97
CA PRO A 29 -11.26 15.98 -1.72
C PRO A 29 -12.38 15.43 -2.63
N PRO A 30 -12.18 14.34 -3.41
CA PRO A 30 -13.29 13.67 -4.11
C PRO A 30 -14.40 13.13 -3.18
N LEU A 31 -14.07 12.66 -1.96
CA LEU A 31 -15.09 12.24 -0.97
C LEU A 31 -15.95 13.42 -0.51
N ASP A 32 -15.36 14.60 -0.27
CA ASP A 32 -16.12 15.82 0.04
C ASP A 32 -17.09 16.17 -1.09
N ASN A 33 -16.67 16.01 -2.35
CA ASN A 33 -17.54 16.23 -3.50
C ASN A 33 -18.66 15.18 -3.60
N LEU A 34 -18.33 13.90 -3.36
CA LEU A 34 -19.33 12.84 -3.30
C LEU A 34 -20.40 13.13 -2.25
N LEU A 35 -20.00 13.54 -1.03
CA LEU A 35 -20.91 13.88 0.04
C LEU A 35 -21.86 15.03 -0.36
N LYS A 36 -21.36 16.07 -1.01
CA LYS A 36 -22.18 17.18 -1.54
C LYS A 36 -23.17 16.68 -2.58
N GLU A 37 -22.75 15.84 -3.52
CA GLU A 37 -23.61 15.25 -4.55
C GLU A 37 -24.70 14.32 -3.94
N CYS A 38 -24.41 13.70 -2.79
CA CYS A 38 -25.37 12.91 -2.04
C CYS A 38 -26.37 13.74 -1.22
N GLY A 39 -26.30 15.08 -1.28
CA GLY A 39 -27.17 15.96 -0.53
C GLY A 39 -26.84 16.04 0.97
N ASN A 40 -25.67 15.53 1.36
CA ASN A 40 -25.20 15.62 2.75
C ASN A 40 -24.67 17.04 2.99
N THR A 41 -25.52 17.88 3.62
CA THR A 41 -25.20 19.28 3.94
C THR A 41 -24.77 19.46 5.39
N GLU A 42 -24.89 18.44 6.22
CA GLU A 42 -24.69 18.51 7.66
C GLU A 42 -23.42 17.80 8.10
N ASN A 43 -22.38 18.57 8.38
CA ASN A 43 -21.22 18.27 9.24
C ASN A 43 -20.34 17.04 8.91
N LEU A 44 -20.70 16.11 8.03
CA LEU A 44 -19.87 14.98 7.67
C LEU A 44 -18.85 15.40 6.60
N LYS A 45 -17.57 15.20 6.90
CA LYS A 45 -16.45 15.53 6.00
C LYS A 45 -15.94 14.27 5.30
N GLY A 46 -15.30 14.43 4.15
CA GLY A 46 -14.62 13.34 3.45
C GLY A 46 -13.60 12.62 4.34
N SER A 47 -12.95 13.33 5.28
CA SER A 47 -12.05 12.75 6.27
C SER A 47 -12.73 11.75 7.22
N ASP A 48 -14.01 11.97 7.57
CA ASP A 48 -14.74 11.07 8.46
C ASP A 48 -15.11 9.77 7.73
N VAL A 49 -15.54 9.90 6.47
CA VAL A 49 -15.76 8.74 5.59
C VAL A 49 -14.44 8.00 5.37
N TRP A 50 -13.35 8.73 5.11
CA TRP A 50 -12.02 8.18 4.87
C TRP A 50 -11.55 7.28 6.02
N ALA A 51 -11.68 7.73 7.26
CA ALA A 51 -11.25 6.99 8.44
C ALA A 51 -11.94 5.63 8.54
N GLN A 52 -13.27 5.58 8.40
CA GLN A 52 -14.03 4.32 8.42
C GLN A 52 -13.74 3.46 7.19
N TRP A 53 -13.66 4.07 6.02
CA TRP A 53 -13.42 3.38 4.78
C TRP A 53 -12.06 2.68 4.75
N ARG A 54 -10.99 3.33 5.26
CA ARG A 54 -9.65 2.72 5.35
C ARG A 54 -9.64 1.45 6.21
N LEU A 55 -10.28 1.48 7.36
CA LEU A 55 -10.41 0.30 8.21
C LEU A 55 -11.21 -0.80 7.51
N ARG A 56 -12.34 -0.45 6.90
CA ARG A 56 -13.18 -1.43 6.21
C ARG A 56 -12.48 -2.07 5.01
N GLN A 57 -11.68 -1.33 4.25
CA GLN A 57 -10.88 -1.87 3.15
C GLN A 57 -9.95 -3.01 3.59
N ARG A 58 -9.27 -2.86 4.74
CA ARG A 58 -8.41 -3.89 5.31
C ARG A 58 -9.21 -5.14 5.68
N ILE A 59 -10.33 -4.95 6.34
CA ILE A 59 -11.23 -6.05 6.71
C ILE A 59 -11.70 -6.82 5.47
N GLU A 60 -12.13 -6.15 4.40
CA GLU A 60 -12.56 -6.80 3.16
C GLU A 60 -11.46 -7.66 2.54
N GLN A 61 -10.22 -7.17 2.47
CA GLN A 61 -9.08 -7.92 1.94
C GLN A 61 -8.75 -9.15 2.81
N TYR A 62 -8.80 -9.01 4.14
CA TYR A 62 -8.57 -10.12 5.06
C TYR A 62 -9.68 -11.17 4.97
N GLN A 63 -10.92 -10.75 4.82
CA GLN A 63 -12.05 -11.65 4.62
C GLN A 63 -11.92 -12.43 3.30
N ASP A 64 -11.54 -11.79 2.21
CA ASP A 64 -11.30 -12.46 0.94
C ASP A 64 -10.24 -13.56 1.07
N ASN A 65 -9.12 -13.29 1.74
CA ASN A 65 -8.09 -14.29 2.03
C ASN A 65 -8.61 -15.41 2.95
N LEU A 66 -9.30 -15.02 4.04
CA LEU A 66 -9.77 -15.97 5.07
C LEU A 66 -10.86 -16.93 4.53
N TYR A 67 -11.75 -16.41 3.71
CA TYR A 67 -12.80 -17.20 3.09
C TYR A 67 -12.33 -17.94 1.82
N MET A 68 -11.06 -17.82 1.47
CA MET A 68 -10.47 -18.42 0.27
C MET A 68 -11.19 -18.00 -1.02
N LEU A 69 -11.71 -16.77 -1.05
CA LEU A 69 -12.36 -16.20 -2.24
C LEU A 69 -11.33 -15.74 -3.29
N GLY A 70 -10.06 -15.71 -2.88
CA GLY A 70 -8.98 -15.26 -3.73
C GLY A 70 -8.88 -13.74 -3.78
N HIS A 71 -8.20 -13.23 -4.79
CA HIS A 71 -8.07 -11.81 -5.07
C HIS A 71 -9.30 -11.31 -5.82
N SER A 72 -10.30 -10.80 -5.11
CA SER A 72 -11.58 -10.37 -5.70
C SER A 72 -11.52 -9.03 -6.45
N GLY A 73 -10.32 -8.50 -6.67
CA GLY A 73 -10.06 -7.20 -7.29
C GLY A 73 -9.84 -6.09 -6.26
N TYR A 74 -8.73 -5.36 -6.40
CA TYR A 74 -8.38 -4.26 -5.47
C TYR A 74 -9.44 -3.16 -5.50
N LEU A 75 -9.81 -2.67 -6.68
CA LEU A 75 -10.81 -1.62 -6.82
C LEU A 75 -12.21 -2.10 -6.41
N ALA A 76 -12.54 -3.37 -6.65
CA ALA A 76 -13.80 -3.96 -6.19
C ALA A 76 -13.89 -3.98 -4.66
N VAL A 77 -12.81 -4.33 -3.98
CA VAL A 77 -12.70 -4.24 -2.50
C VAL A 77 -12.93 -2.81 -2.03
N LYS A 78 -12.28 -1.83 -2.67
CA LYS A 78 -12.44 -0.41 -2.29
C LYS A 78 -13.87 0.05 -2.45
N ARG A 79 -14.51 -0.33 -3.55
CA ARG A 79 -15.91 -0.02 -3.82
C ARG A 79 -16.86 -0.65 -2.77
N ARG A 80 -16.71 -1.94 -2.45
CA ARG A 80 -17.52 -2.62 -1.41
C ARG A 80 -17.39 -1.92 -0.05
N ALA A 81 -16.14 -1.66 0.34
CA ALA A 81 -15.82 -0.99 1.60
C ALA A 81 -16.42 0.43 1.68
N LEU A 82 -16.40 1.20 0.56
CA LEU A 82 -17.01 2.53 0.50
C LEU A 82 -18.52 2.45 0.70
N ILE A 83 -19.19 1.57 -0.02
CA ILE A 83 -20.64 1.34 0.11
C ILE A 83 -21.01 0.99 1.55
N TYR A 84 -20.25 0.09 2.17
CA TYR A 84 -20.44 -0.26 3.58
C TYR A 84 -20.30 0.97 4.49
N SER A 85 -19.24 1.75 4.31
CA SER A 85 -18.95 2.93 5.16
C SER A 85 -20.04 4.00 5.03
N LEU A 86 -20.47 4.30 3.81
CA LEU A 86 -21.54 5.27 3.57
C LEU A 86 -22.87 4.82 4.19
N LYS A 87 -23.24 3.53 4.08
CA LYS A 87 -24.42 2.97 4.74
C LYS A 87 -24.31 3.06 6.25
N ASN A 88 -23.14 2.74 6.83
CA ASN A 88 -22.91 2.84 8.27
C ASN A 88 -23.03 4.28 8.78
N LEU A 89 -22.62 5.25 7.98
CA LEU A 89 -22.75 6.69 8.23
C LEU A 89 -24.13 7.25 7.86
N LYS A 90 -25.07 6.40 7.41
CA LYS A 90 -26.43 6.78 7.01
C LYS A 90 -26.48 7.83 5.88
N VAL A 91 -25.48 7.80 5.00
CA VAL A 91 -25.45 8.63 3.80
C VAL A 91 -26.25 7.94 2.70
N GLU A 92 -27.27 8.59 2.18
CA GLU A 92 -28.01 8.14 1.00
C GLU A 92 -27.18 8.39 -0.26
N PHE A 93 -27.08 7.38 -1.15
CA PHE A 93 -26.31 7.48 -2.38
C PHE A 93 -26.92 6.63 -3.50
N THR A 94 -26.53 6.92 -4.73
CA THR A 94 -26.78 6.08 -5.90
C THR A 94 -25.51 5.35 -6.31
N TYR A 95 -25.63 4.17 -6.90
CA TYR A 95 -24.46 3.43 -7.41
C TYR A 95 -23.70 4.21 -8.48
N LYS A 96 -24.39 5.06 -9.27
CA LYS A 96 -23.76 5.94 -10.26
C LYS A 96 -22.80 6.96 -9.61
N GLN A 97 -23.17 7.52 -8.46
CA GLN A 97 -22.29 8.41 -7.69
C GLN A 97 -21.06 7.67 -7.16
N ILE A 98 -21.25 6.44 -6.69
CA ILE A 98 -20.12 5.59 -6.25
C ILE A 98 -19.17 5.30 -7.41
N ASP A 99 -19.70 4.87 -8.55
CA ASP A 99 -18.90 4.53 -9.74
C ASP A 99 -18.11 5.74 -10.24
N LYS A 100 -18.76 6.94 -10.30
CA LYS A 100 -18.09 8.20 -10.61
C LYS A 100 -16.96 8.53 -9.62
N PHE A 101 -17.20 8.37 -8.33
CA PHE A 101 -16.16 8.57 -7.32
C PHE A 101 -14.97 7.63 -7.52
N MET A 102 -15.23 6.36 -7.87
CA MET A 102 -14.16 5.37 -8.07
C MET A 102 -13.20 5.73 -9.21
N GLU A 103 -13.61 6.60 -10.15
CA GLU A 103 -12.73 7.12 -11.21
C GLU A 103 -11.54 7.91 -10.62
N ALA A 104 -11.66 8.48 -9.41
CA ALA A 104 -10.58 9.20 -8.74
C ALA A 104 -9.33 8.32 -8.50
N TYR A 105 -9.50 7.01 -8.44
CA TYR A 105 -8.38 6.08 -8.33
C TYR A 105 -7.42 6.09 -9.53
N GLN A 106 -7.86 6.59 -10.68
CA GLN A 106 -7.00 6.73 -11.86
C GLN A 106 -6.00 7.90 -11.73
N TYR A 107 -6.20 8.80 -10.77
CA TYR A 107 -5.49 10.07 -10.66
C TYR A 107 -4.79 10.24 -9.29
N LEU A 108 -4.37 9.12 -8.68
CA LEU A 108 -3.64 9.16 -7.40
C LEU A 108 -2.29 9.86 -7.58
N SER A 109 -1.96 10.76 -6.66
CA SER A 109 -0.70 11.51 -6.68
C SER A 109 0.34 10.86 -5.76
N PRO A 110 1.63 10.84 -6.14
CA PRO A 110 2.70 10.44 -5.25
C PRO A 110 2.83 11.40 -4.05
N PHE A 111 3.36 10.89 -2.93
CA PHE A 111 3.85 11.78 -1.88
C PHE A 111 4.96 12.69 -2.42
N PRO A 112 5.11 13.92 -1.89
CA PRO A 112 6.08 14.89 -2.41
C PRO A 112 7.54 14.40 -2.42
N ASP A 113 7.91 13.55 -1.47
CA ASP A 113 9.24 12.97 -1.31
C ASP A 113 9.46 11.67 -2.11
N ALA A 114 8.39 11.12 -2.71
CA ALA A 114 8.43 9.76 -3.23
C ALA A 114 9.34 9.65 -4.47
N ILE A 115 9.22 10.57 -5.43
CA ILE A 115 9.94 10.46 -6.71
C ILE A 115 11.44 10.69 -6.49
N GLU A 116 11.82 11.71 -5.70
CA GLU A 116 13.21 11.96 -5.35
C GLU A 116 13.81 10.75 -4.63
N GLY A 117 13.09 10.22 -3.62
CA GLY A 117 13.54 9.04 -2.89
C GLY A 117 13.71 7.80 -3.76
N LEU A 118 12.75 7.53 -4.66
CA LEU A 118 12.89 6.42 -5.62
C LEU A 118 14.11 6.60 -6.52
N ASN A 119 14.37 7.79 -7.04
CA ASN A 119 15.53 8.04 -7.89
C ASN A 119 16.84 7.79 -7.13
N ARG A 120 16.99 8.28 -5.90
CA ARG A 120 18.18 8.04 -5.06
C ARG A 120 18.37 6.53 -4.80
N LEU A 121 17.31 5.83 -4.37
CA LEU A 121 17.37 4.40 -4.08
C LEU A 121 17.73 3.56 -5.32
N ASN A 122 17.30 3.99 -6.50
CA ASN A 122 17.60 3.32 -7.77
C ASN A 122 19.07 3.39 -8.18
N GLU A 123 19.87 4.26 -7.57
CA GLU A 123 21.32 4.32 -7.81
C GLU A 123 22.05 3.07 -7.29
N LYS A 124 21.42 2.33 -6.36
CA LYS A 124 22.07 1.20 -5.67
C LYS A 124 21.26 -0.10 -5.68
N TYR A 125 19.95 -0.02 -5.81
CA TYR A 125 19.06 -1.17 -5.68
C TYR A 125 18.13 -1.30 -6.88
N ASP A 126 17.78 -2.53 -7.23
CA ASP A 126 16.66 -2.78 -8.13
C ASP A 126 15.35 -2.44 -7.39
N LEU A 127 14.56 -1.53 -7.95
CA LEU A 127 13.28 -1.13 -7.35
C LEU A 127 12.13 -1.87 -8.00
N VAL A 128 11.35 -2.57 -7.20
CA VAL A 128 10.24 -3.42 -7.65
C VAL A 128 8.95 -2.98 -6.97
N MET A 129 7.89 -2.85 -7.73
CA MET A 129 6.55 -2.68 -7.19
C MET A 129 6.01 -4.03 -6.72
N LEU A 130 5.56 -4.15 -5.46
CA LEU A 130 4.85 -5.31 -4.93
C LEU A 130 3.57 -4.86 -4.25
N SER A 131 2.43 -5.02 -4.91
CA SER A 131 1.20 -4.37 -4.48
C SER A 131 -0.03 -5.26 -4.59
N ASN A 132 -1.08 -4.87 -3.87
CA ASN A 132 -2.39 -5.50 -3.90
C ASN A 132 -3.27 -5.10 -5.10
N GLY A 133 -2.85 -4.12 -5.91
CA GLY A 133 -3.57 -3.72 -7.12
C GLY A 133 -3.51 -4.78 -8.22
N GLU A 134 -4.47 -4.74 -9.13
CA GLU A 134 -4.46 -5.55 -10.35
C GLU A 134 -3.27 -5.17 -11.24
N GLN A 135 -2.68 -6.12 -11.95
CA GLN A 135 -1.46 -5.92 -12.74
C GLN A 135 -1.58 -4.73 -13.70
N SER A 136 -2.64 -4.69 -14.50
CA SER A 136 -2.85 -3.61 -15.48
C SER A 136 -3.05 -2.23 -14.84
N TYR A 137 -3.68 -2.21 -13.66
CA TYR A 137 -3.88 -0.98 -12.90
C TYR A 137 -2.56 -0.46 -12.30
N LEU A 138 -1.71 -1.34 -11.78
CA LEU A 138 -0.38 -0.97 -11.28
C LEU A 138 0.52 -0.43 -12.41
N GLU A 139 0.49 -1.04 -13.60
CA GLU A 139 1.19 -0.56 -14.79
C GLU A 139 0.71 0.84 -15.22
N HIS A 140 -0.62 1.06 -15.18
CA HIS A 140 -1.20 2.38 -15.42
C HIS A 140 -0.68 3.43 -14.43
N LEU A 141 -0.67 3.12 -13.12
CA LEU A 141 -0.20 4.03 -12.09
C LEU A 141 1.30 4.31 -12.20
N ALA A 142 2.11 3.29 -12.45
CA ALA A 142 3.55 3.46 -12.64
C ALA A 142 3.85 4.44 -13.78
N LYS A 143 3.21 4.23 -14.93
CA LYS A 143 3.42 5.03 -16.14
C LYS A 143 2.85 6.44 -16.07
N ASN A 144 1.61 6.59 -15.57
CA ASN A 144 0.86 7.84 -15.74
C ASN A 144 0.87 8.72 -14.49
N GLN A 145 0.99 8.13 -13.30
CA GLN A 145 0.90 8.86 -12.03
C GLN A 145 2.27 8.97 -11.34
N ILE A 146 2.96 7.85 -11.12
CA ILE A 146 4.27 7.83 -10.48
C ILE A 146 5.36 8.31 -11.45
N LYS A 147 5.25 7.94 -12.73
CA LYS A 147 6.20 8.27 -13.80
C LYS A 147 7.62 7.82 -13.46
N PHE A 148 7.71 6.63 -12.89
CA PHE A 148 8.96 5.98 -12.50
C PHE A 148 9.02 4.59 -13.15
N ASP A 149 10.18 4.24 -13.72
CA ASP A 149 10.42 2.96 -14.38
C ASP A 149 10.93 1.94 -13.35
N PHE A 150 10.01 1.17 -12.78
CA PHE A 150 10.35 0.09 -11.86
C PHE A 150 11.01 -1.07 -12.62
N HIS A 151 12.03 -1.67 -12.02
CA HIS A 151 12.66 -2.88 -12.55
C HIS A 151 11.65 -4.01 -12.83
N SER A 152 10.62 -4.12 -11.99
CA SER A 152 9.50 -5.05 -12.20
C SER A 152 8.25 -4.57 -11.46
N ILE A 153 7.08 -4.93 -11.97
CA ILE A 153 5.77 -4.68 -11.33
C ILE A 153 5.14 -6.04 -11.01
N LEU A 154 4.97 -6.31 -9.72
CA LEU A 154 4.45 -7.56 -9.21
C LEU A 154 3.10 -7.32 -8.50
N SER A 155 2.05 -7.91 -9.06
CA SER A 155 0.71 -7.87 -8.48
C SER A 155 0.43 -9.11 -7.62
N ALA A 156 -0.16 -8.88 -6.45
CA ALA A 156 -0.69 -9.93 -5.59
C ALA A 156 -1.84 -10.73 -6.27
N GLU A 157 -2.50 -10.13 -7.27
CA GLU A 157 -3.49 -10.79 -8.12
C GLU A 157 -2.94 -12.09 -8.74
N THR A 158 -1.66 -12.11 -9.13
CA THR A 158 -1.00 -13.28 -9.76
C THR A 158 -1.08 -14.54 -8.91
N VAL A 159 -1.11 -14.41 -7.59
CA VAL A 159 -1.23 -15.54 -6.66
C VAL A 159 -2.63 -15.67 -6.06
N GLY A 160 -3.56 -14.84 -6.50
CA GLY A 160 -4.94 -14.89 -6.05
C GLY A 160 -5.13 -14.55 -4.56
N GLN A 161 -4.23 -13.80 -3.94
CA GLN A 161 -4.29 -13.45 -2.52
C GLN A 161 -3.88 -12.00 -2.31
N PHE A 162 -4.44 -11.36 -1.28
CA PHE A 162 -3.97 -10.03 -0.85
C PHE A 162 -2.82 -10.13 0.17
N LYS A 163 -1.90 -9.17 0.17
CA LYS A 163 -0.98 -8.97 1.29
C LYS A 163 -1.79 -8.79 2.60
N PRO A 164 -1.33 -9.34 3.73
CA PRO A 164 -0.03 -9.97 3.98
C PRO A 164 0.00 -11.50 3.82
N HIS A 165 -0.81 -12.09 2.94
CA HIS A 165 -0.75 -13.54 2.73
C HIS A 165 0.66 -13.99 2.28
N PRO A 166 1.29 -15.01 2.90
CA PRO A 166 2.67 -15.39 2.62
C PRO A 166 2.95 -15.79 1.16
N ALA A 167 1.93 -16.23 0.44
CA ALA A 167 2.06 -16.58 -0.99
C ALA A 167 2.56 -15.39 -1.84
N VAL A 168 2.18 -14.15 -1.46
CA VAL A 168 2.58 -12.93 -2.19
C VAL A 168 4.09 -12.70 -2.08
N TYR A 169 4.65 -12.82 -0.89
CA TYR A 169 6.10 -12.62 -0.66
C TYR A 169 6.92 -13.75 -1.26
N ARG A 170 6.47 -15.03 -1.11
CA ARG A 170 7.12 -16.19 -1.76
C ARG A 170 7.10 -16.07 -3.28
N PHE A 171 6.01 -15.60 -3.85
CA PHE A 171 5.91 -15.32 -5.28
C PHE A 171 6.94 -14.27 -5.71
N ALA A 172 7.05 -13.16 -4.97
CA ALA A 172 8.01 -12.10 -5.26
C ALA A 172 9.46 -12.63 -5.24
N ALA A 173 9.85 -13.36 -4.19
CA ALA A 173 11.18 -13.96 -4.08
C ALA A 173 11.48 -14.90 -5.26
N LYS A 174 10.54 -15.78 -5.59
CA LYS A 174 10.66 -16.70 -6.73
C LYS A 174 10.75 -15.97 -8.07
N LYS A 175 9.93 -14.93 -8.27
CA LYS A 175 9.89 -14.18 -9.54
C LYS A 175 11.17 -13.38 -9.77
N LEU A 176 11.79 -12.89 -8.69
CA LEU A 176 13.03 -12.13 -8.71
C LEU A 176 14.28 -13.03 -8.72
N ASP A 177 14.11 -14.33 -8.53
CA ASP A 177 15.20 -15.31 -8.39
C ASP A 177 16.20 -14.90 -7.28
N LEU A 178 15.65 -14.49 -6.12
CA LEU A 178 16.42 -14.02 -4.97
C LEU A 178 16.03 -14.79 -3.70
N GLU A 179 17.01 -14.96 -2.83
CA GLU A 179 16.76 -15.39 -1.47
C GLU A 179 15.95 -14.31 -0.72
N PRO A 180 14.98 -14.67 0.13
CA PRO A 180 14.15 -13.70 0.85
C PRO A 180 14.95 -12.60 1.55
N ARG A 181 16.09 -12.94 2.19
CA ARG A 181 16.98 -12.00 2.88
C ARG A 181 17.66 -10.96 1.98
N GLN A 182 17.64 -11.17 0.66
CA GLN A 182 18.18 -10.24 -0.33
C GLN A 182 17.14 -9.22 -0.80
N ILE A 183 15.91 -9.33 -0.30
CA ILE A 183 14.80 -8.46 -0.63
C ILE A 183 14.39 -7.68 0.62
N MET A 184 14.16 -6.39 0.48
CA MET A 184 13.61 -5.54 1.55
C MET A 184 12.24 -5.02 1.13
N MET A 185 11.23 -5.23 1.97
CA MET A 185 9.91 -4.62 1.81
C MET A 185 9.90 -3.21 2.39
N VAL A 186 9.56 -2.23 1.57
CA VAL A 186 9.37 -0.83 1.95
C VAL A 186 7.87 -0.53 1.96
N ALA A 187 7.31 -0.27 3.13
CA ALA A 187 5.88 -0.01 3.27
C ALA A 187 5.55 0.95 4.41
N ALA A 188 4.49 1.74 4.24
CA ALA A 188 3.92 2.59 5.29
C ALA A 188 2.82 1.86 6.12
N HIS A 189 2.70 0.56 5.96
CA HIS A 189 1.75 -0.27 6.67
C HIS A 189 2.49 -1.37 7.45
N SER A 190 2.30 -1.40 8.79
CA SER A 190 2.93 -2.38 9.67
C SER A 190 2.64 -3.83 9.25
N PHE A 191 1.40 -4.14 8.88
CA PHE A 191 1.01 -5.49 8.44
C PHE A 191 1.80 -5.98 7.22
N ASP A 192 2.22 -5.09 6.33
CA ASP A 192 2.95 -5.46 5.11
C ASP A 192 4.43 -5.71 5.41
N THR A 193 5.08 -4.82 6.17
CA THR A 193 6.44 -5.06 6.65
C THR A 193 6.51 -6.30 7.52
N LEU A 194 5.54 -6.52 8.41
CA LEU A 194 5.46 -7.71 9.25
C LEU A 194 5.30 -8.99 8.42
N GLY A 195 4.36 -9.02 7.47
CA GLY A 195 4.15 -10.16 6.58
C GLY A 195 5.39 -10.50 5.75
N ALA A 196 6.11 -9.49 5.28
CA ALA A 196 7.38 -9.63 4.58
C ALA A 196 8.48 -10.20 5.51
N ARG A 197 8.61 -9.65 6.73
CA ARG A 197 9.57 -10.13 7.75
C ARG A 197 9.33 -11.59 8.13
N ILE A 198 8.09 -11.98 8.36
CA ILE A 198 7.71 -13.38 8.65
C ILE A 198 8.05 -14.28 7.46
N SER A 199 7.99 -13.75 6.24
CA SER A 199 8.37 -14.47 5.02
C SER A 199 9.87 -14.48 4.74
N GLY A 200 10.70 -13.92 5.64
CA GLY A 200 12.15 -13.91 5.56
C GLY A 200 12.77 -12.69 4.84
N PHE A 201 11.96 -11.73 4.40
CA PHE A 201 12.44 -10.47 3.82
C PHE A 201 13.07 -9.58 4.90
N ARG A 202 13.82 -8.59 4.47
CA ARG A 202 14.11 -7.39 5.26
C ARG A 202 12.92 -6.45 5.22
N GLY A 203 12.81 -5.53 6.19
CA GLY A 203 11.70 -4.61 6.27
C GLY A 203 12.13 -3.20 6.58
N ALA A 204 11.61 -2.23 5.82
CA ALA A 204 11.67 -0.80 6.12
C ALA A 204 10.24 -0.27 6.29
N TYR A 205 9.92 0.15 7.50
CA TYR A 205 8.64 0.78 7.81
C TYR A 205 8.77 2.30 7.66
N VAL A 206 8.03 2.87 6.71
CA VAL A 206 7.97 4.32 6.49
C VAL A 206 6.73 4.86 7.19
N ASN A 207 6.88 5.38 8.39
CA ASN A 207 5.78 5.83 9.24
C ASN A 207 5.19 7.17 8.78
N ARG A 208 4.53 7.17 7.63
CA ARG A 208 3.89 8.35 7.03
C ARG A 208 2.71 8.90 7.81
N TYR A 209 2.12 8.08 8.67
CA TYR A 209 0.86 8.39 9.36
C TYR A 209 1.05 8.64 10.86
N ASP A 210 2.29 8.63 11.34
CA ASP A 210 2.64 8.77 12.76
C ASP A 210 1.85 7.81 13.67
N LEU A 211 1.72 6.57 13.19
CA LEU A 211 1.01 5.51 13.90
C LEU A 211 2.02 4.58 14.59
N PRO A 212 1.64 3.99 15.74
CA PRO A 212 2.45 2.94 16.35
C PRO A 212 2.58 1.74 15.39
N TYR A 213 3.66 0.98 15.54
CA TYR A 213 3.79 -0.31 14.86
C TYR A 213 2.92 -1.32 15.61
N ASP A 214 1.76 -1.64 15.06
CA ASP A 214 0.65 -2.33 15.73
C ASP A 214 1.02 -3.68 16.36
N GLU A 215 1.99 -4.37 15.77
CA GLU A 215 2.33 -5.76 16.12
C GLU A 215 3.59 -5.88 16.98
N SER A 216 4.14 -4.74 17.46
CA SER A 216 5.45 -4.68 18.09
C SER A 216 5.61 -5.57 19.33
N GLU A 217 4.57 -5.65 20.16
CA GLU A 217 4.65 -6.40 21.44
C GLU A 217 4.67 -7.92 21.23
N PHE A 218 4.00 -8.42 20.20
CA PHE A 218 3.90 -9.86 19.92
C PHE A 218 4.97 -10.39 18.97
N TYR A 219 5.53 -9.53 18.13
CA TYR A 219 6.36 -9.93 17.01
C TYR A 219 7.75 -9.29 17.02
N GLU A 220 8.36 -9.18 18.21
CA GLU A 220 9.66 -8.54 18.40
C GLU A 220 10.74 -9.05 17.42
N LEU A 221 10.74 -10.36 17.11
CA LEU A 221 11.68 -10.96 16.15
C LEU A 221 11.45 -10.50 14.69
N TYR A 222 10.29 -9.98 14.40
CA TYR A 222 9.86 -9.57 13.07
C TYR A 222 9.71 -8.05 12.92
N MET A 223 10.24 -7.29 13.87
CA MET A 223 10.29 -5.83 13.76
C MET A 223 11.03 -5.41 12.48
N PRO A 224 10.68 -4.28 11.87
CA PRO A 224 11.37 -3.78 10.70
C PRO A 224 12.84 -3.52 11.01
N ASP A 225 13.71 -3.71 10.03
CA ASP A 225 15.14 -3.41 10.15
C ASP A 225 15.37 -1.89 10.25
N TYR A 226 14.49 -1.11 9.62
CA TYR A 226 14.44 0.35 9.66
C TYR A 226 13.03 0.86 9.90
N THR A 227 12.94 1.93 10.70
CA THR A 227 11.73 2.76 10.82
C THR A 227 12.13 4.20 10.49
N THR A 228 11.45 4.80 9.52
CA THR A 228 11.71 6.17 9.02
C THR A 228 10.39 6.93 8.87
N LYS A 229 10.45 8.25 8.75
CA LYS A 229 9.25 9.07 8.53
C LYS A 229 8.95 9.28 7.05
N ASN A 230 9.98 9.20 6.20
CA ASN A 230 9.91 9.54 4.79
C ASN A 230 10.99 8.79 4.00
N PHE A 231 10.98 8.92 2.69
CA PHE A 231 11.98 8.29 1.83
C PHE A 231 13.38 8.91 1.94
N PRO A 232 13.56 10.25 2.09
CA PRO A 232 14.89 10.82 2.34
C PRO A 232 15.61 10.20 3.54
N GLU A 233 14.93 10.02 4.67
CA GLU A 233 15.51 9.33 5.83
C GLU A 233 15.91 7.88 5.51
N LEU A 234 15.09 7.17 4.72
CA LEU A 234 15.42 5.81 4.30
C LEU A 234 16.66 5.80 3.39
N CYS A 235 16.76 6.73 2.44
CA CYS A 235 17.91 6.89 1.58
C CYS A 235 19.20 7.09 2.40
N ASP A 236 19.17 8.00 3.36
CA ASP A 236 20.32 8.31 4.23
C ASP A 236 20.76 7.08 5.04
N LEU A 237 19.81 6.29 5.57
CA LEU A 237 20.09 5.05 6.30
C LEU A 237 20.66 3.95 5.41
N LEU A 238 20.27 3.90 4.15
CA LEU A 238 20.76 2.93 3.15
C LEU A 238 22.04 3.40 2.45
N GLY A 239 22.48 4.63 2.68
CA GLY A 239 23.73 5.19 2.18
C GLY A 239 23.67 5.53 0.67
N VAL A 240 22.58 6.17 0.25
CA VAL A 240 22.35 6.69 -1.09
C VAL A 240 21.84 8.12 -1.04
#